data_98f120eab4810340667b8e0ba4762fa2
#
_entry.id   98f120eab4810340667b8e0ba4762fa2
#
_cell.length_a   1.000
_cell.length_b   1.000
_cell.length_c   1.000
_cell.angle_alpha   90.00
_cell.angle_beta   90.00
_cell.angle_gamma   90.00
#
_symmetry.space_group_name_H-M   'P 1'
#
loop_
_entity.id
_entity.type
_entity.pdbx_description
1 polymer ?
#
loop_
_entity_poly.entity_id
_entity_poly.type
_entity_poly.pdbx_seq_one_letter_code
_entity_poly.pdbx_strand_id
1 'polypeptide(L)'
;VSVSYAAVEKGNKSVEILEPEFLCVGLGETSKLSIKHLHQKDYSNIKIANRTDNKSIEFAESLGLTAIEFKSFKNELANVDVAIFSTSSKEPLISKRELVKIRKESKKELLIIDLSVPRNIPNDCSDISNVKLINVDDLKDAVNHNYKKRRSQIIKAEKFIEDFLSDFDDWTNSRQLRPSILSIKKQIKNIIIEETLENVNSSSNETDTSLFDSDGFNDRLNKAYEKFSDNLVRKIKQASNNGKDEKAISIINQIFLDD
;
A
#
# COMPACT_ATOMS: atom_id res chain seq x y z
N VAL A 1 12.23 4.13 -4.75
CA VAL A 1 12.67 4.76 -3.48
C VAL A 1 13.32 6.06 -3.86
N SER A 2 12.84 7.18 -3.31
CA SER A 2 13.45 8.46 -3.58
C SER A 2 14.81 8.56 -2.88
N VAL A 3 15.70 9.39 -3.43
CA VAL A 3 16.98 9.72 -2.80
C VAL A 3 16.76 10.24 -1.37
N SER A 4 15.69 11.02 -1.17
CA SER A 4 15.27 11.53 0.13
C SER A 4 15.00 10.41 1.15
N TYR A 5 14.28 9.37 0.75
CA TYR A 5 14.01 8.22 1.61
C TYR A 5 15.30 7.43 1.92
N ALA A 6 16.15 7.21 0.90
CA ALA A 6 17.42 6.51 1.09
C ALA A 6 18.34 7.28 2.05
N ALA A 7 18.36 8.61 1.98
CA ALA A 7 19.11 9.48 2.89
C ALA A 7 18.64 9.30 4.34
N VAL A 8 17.34 9.35 4.58
CA VAL A 8 16.74 9.16 5.91
C VAL A 8 17.02 7.75 6.45
N GLU A 9 16.84 6.71 5.63
CA GLU A 9 17.14 5.33 6.03
C GLU A 9 18.62 5.11 6.36
N LYS A 10 19.52 5.75 5.59
CA LYS A 10 20.96 5.67 5.84
C LYS A 10 21.32 6.44 7.10
N GLY A 11 20.72 7.63 7.30
CA GLY A 11 20.86 8.42 8.52
C GLY A 11 20.48 7.60 9.75
N ASN A 12 19.31 7.02 9.72
CA ASN A 12 18.76 6.20 10.80
C ASN A 12 19.64 4.99 11.19
N LYS A 13 20.19 4.30 10.18
CA LYS A 13 21.03 3.11 10.41
C LYS A 13 22.46 3.43 10.85
N SER A 14 22.90 4.66 10.63
CA SER A 14 24.26 5.08 10.92
C SER A 14 24.41 5.76 12.27
N VAL A 15 23.29 6.09 12.92
CA VAL A 15 23.24 6.82 14.19
C VAL A 15 22.45 5.93 15.17
N GLU A 16 23.16 5.28 16.09
CA GLU A 16 22.57 4.47 17.18
C GLU A 16 22.13 5.34 18.36
N ILE A 17 21.50 6.48 18.07
CA ILE A 17 21.00 7.44 19.05
C ILE A 17 19.48 7.36 19.07
N LEU A 18 18.90 7.30 20.28
CA LEU A 18 17.46 7.16 20.46
C LEU A 18 16.68 8.38 19.93
N GLU A 19 17.20 9.58 20.13
CA GLU A 19 16.62 10.85 19.69
C GLU A 19 17.70 11.73 19.02
N PRO A 20 18.05 11.47 17.75
CA PRO A 20 19.08 12.24 17.05
C PRO A 20 18.59 13.67 16.72
N GLU A 21 19.49 14.63 16.82
CA GLU A 21 19.28 16.00 16.37
C GLU A 21 19.63 16.15 14.89
N PHE A 22 18.66 16.59 14.10
CA PHE A 22 18.81 16.80 12.66
C PHE A 22 18.97 18.28 12.30
N LEU A 23 19.81 18.56 11.33
CA LEU A 23 19.89 19.84 10.64
C LEU A 23 19.62 19.63 9.14
N CYS A 24 18.61 20.29 8.61
CA CYS A 24 18.29 20.26 7.18
C CYS A 24 18.62 21.62 6.56
N VAL A 25 19.58 21.66 5.63
CA VAL A 25 20.04 22.89 4.95
C VAL A 25 19.54 22.89 3.52
N GLY A 26 18.71 23.87 3.19
CA GLY A 26 17.98 24.01 1.94
C GLY A 26 16.53 23.56 2.07
N LEU A 27 15.66 24.07 1.19
CA LEU A 27 14.22 23.79 1.21
C LEU A 27 13.67 23.56 -0.21
N GLY A 28 14.46 22.86 -1.05
CA GLY A 28 14.01 22.33 -2.33
C GLY A 28 13.13 21.09 -2.15
N GLU A 29 12.58 20.55 -3.22
CA GLU A 29 11.67 19.40 -3.18
C GLU A 29 12.27 18.18 -2.47
N THR A 30 13.55 17.88 -2.74
CA THR A 30 14.26 16.75 -2.11
C THR A 30 14.39 16.95 -0.60
N SER A 31 14.71 18.19 -0.16
CA SER A 31 14.81 18.52 1.27
C SER A 31 13.46 18.41 1.96
N LYS A 32 12.43 19.03 1.39
CA LYS A 32 11.05 18.93 1.93
C LYS A 32 10.58 17.49 2.09
N LEU A 33 10.88 16.64 1.11
CA LEU A 33 10.55 15.21 1.20
C LEU A 33 11.36 14.51 2.30
N SER A 34 12.65 14.82 2.44
CA SER A 34 13.49 14.27 3.51
C SER A 34 12.97 14.67 4.90
N ILE A 35 12.62 15.94 5.09
CA ILE A 35 12.07 16.46 6.35
C ILE A 35 10.73 15.78 6.67
N LYS A 36 9.82 15.66 5.68
CA LYS A 36 8.55 14.96 5.87
C LYS A 36 8.75 13.50 6.23
N HIS A 37 9.72 12.80 5.63
CA HIS A 37 10.04 11.43 5.99
C HIS A 37 10.62 11.27 7.39
N LEU A 38 11.46 12.24 7.84
CA LEU A 38 11.92 12.26 9.22
C LEU A 38 10.76 12.47 10.19
N HIS A 39 9.91 13.44 9.92
CA HIS A 39 8.73 13.75 10.73
C HIS A 39 7.75 12.57 10.80
N GLN A 40 7.51 11.84 9.70
CA GLN A 40 6.69 10.63 9.66
C GLN A 40 7.27 9.45 10.47
N LYS A 41 8.55 9.54 10.85
CA LYS A 41 9.22 8.57 11.74
C LYS A 41 9.31 9.08 13.19
N ASP A 42 8.48 10.06 13.53
CA ASP A 42 8.36 10.65 14.85
C ASP A 42 9.62 11.39 15.34
N TYR A 43 10.54 11.77 14.44
CA TYR A 43 11.63 12.67 14.80
C TYR A 43 11.11 14.10 14.91
N SER A 44 11.27 14.69 16.09
CA SER A 44 10.85 16.07 16.40
C SER A 44 12.01 17.07 16.46
N ASN A 45 13.23 16.58 16.75
CA ASN A 45 14.42 17.42 16.88
C ASN A 45 15.03 17.76 15.51
N ILE A 46 14.27 18.48 14.68
CA ILE A 46 14.68 18.85 13.31
C ILE A 46 14.79 20.37 13.22
N LYS A 47 16.00 20.86 12.94
CA LYS A 47 16.29 22.27 12.64
C LYS A 47 16.35 22.47 11.13
N ILE A 48 15.73 23.52 10.63
CA ILE A 48 15.64 23.82 9.20
C ILE A 48 16.28 25.16 8.91
N ALA A 49 17.26 25.20 8.01
CA ALA A 49 17.91 26.39 7.52
C ALA A 49 17.72 26.52 6.02
N ASN A 50 17.34 27.71 5.55
CA ASN A 50 17.23 27.99 4.12
C ASN A 50 17.67 29.43 3.84
N ARG A 51 18.31 29.68 2.69
CA ARG A 51 18.78 31.03 2.30
C ARG A 51 17.69 32.12 2.39
N THR A 52 16.45 31.75 2.16
CA THR A 52 15.29 32.61 2.39
C THR A 52 14.65 32.19 3.71
N ASP A 53 14.95 32.92 4.79
CA ASP A 53 14.54 32.54 6.15
C ASP A 53 13.01 32.41 6.30
N ASN A 54 12.23 33.31 5.69
CA ASN A 54 10.77 33.24 5.74
C ASN A 54 10.22 31.88 5.27
N LYS A 55 10.82 31.30 4.21
CA LYS A 55 10.38 29.98 3.71
C LYS A 55 10.66 28.86 4.70
N SER A 56 11.77 28.92 5.44
CA SER A 56 12.08 27.95 6.49
C SER A 56 11.17 28.09 7.69
N ILE A 57 10.81 29.32 8.06
CA ILE A 57 9.86 29.60 9.15
C ILE A 57 8.48 29.03 8.82
N GLU A 58 7.89 29.42 7.70
CA GLU A 58 6.57 28.95 7.27
C GLU A 58 6.50 27.40 7.18
N PHE A 59 7.55 26.79 6.63
CA PHE A 59 7.57 25.33 6.48
C PHE A 59 7.76 24.61 7.81
N ALA A 60 8.63 25.13 8.69
CA ALA A 60 8.86 24.59 10.03
C ALA A 60 7.59 24.69 10.87
N GLU A 61 6.91 25.84 10.88
CA GLU A 61 5.65 26.05 11.60
C GLU A 61 4.55 25.07 11.13
N SER A 62 4.47 24.81 9.83
CA SER A 62 3.47 23.85 9.28
C SER A 62 3.63 22.43 9.78
N LEU A 63 4.78 22.06 10.33
CA LEU A 63 5.13 20.73 10.85
C LEU A 63 5.43 20.72 12.35
N GLY A 64 5.35 21.86 13.04
CA GLY A 64 5.74 21.98 14.45
C GLY A 64 7.25 21.80 14.69
N LEU A 65 8.09 22.17 13.70
CA LEU A 65 9.54 22.04 13.72
C LEU A 65 10.23 23.39 13.96
N THR A 66 11.55 23.39 14.10
CA THR A 66 12.33 24.60 14.39
C THR A 66 13.01 25.14 13.14
N ALA A 67 12.75 26.40 12.79
CA ALA A 67 13.53 27.14 11.81
C ALA A 67 14.70 27.87 12.47
N ILE A 68 15.84 27.91 11.79
CA ILE A 68 17.02 28.70 12.20
C ILE A 68 17.44 29.63 11.07
N GLU A 69 18.09 30.72 11.41
CA GLU A 69 18.67 31.63 10.42
C GLU A 69 19.74 30.93 9.58
N PHE A 70 19.70 31.14 8.26
CA PHE A 70 20.66 30.50 7.36
C PHE A 70 22.11 30.74 7.73
N LYS A 71 22.44 31.95 8.15
CA LYS A 71 23.83 32.30 8.57
C LYS A 71 24.32 31.51 9.80
N SER A 72 23.41 30.97 10.59
CA SER A 72 23.71 30.26 11.84
C SER A 72 23.91 28.75 11.65
N PHE A 73 23.54 28.16 10.48
CA PHE A 73 23.59 26.71 10.27
C PHE A 73 24.98 26.08 10.52
N LYS A 74 26.05 26.83 10.22
CA LYS A 74 27.43 26.38 10.45
C LYS A 74 27.72 26.09 11.92
N ASN A 75 27.21 26.93 12.81
CA ASN A 75 27.40 26.78 14.26
C ASN A 75 26.63 25.54 14.76
N GLU A 76 25.48 25.26 14.19
CA GLU A 76 24.67 24.07 14.56
C GLU A 76 25.38 22.76 14.24
N LEU A 77 26.28 22.72 13.25
CA LEU A 77 27.07 21.51 12.93
C LEU A 77 27.97 21.05 14.09
N ALA A 78 28.17 21.85 15.12
CA ALA A 78 28.88 21.43 16.32
C ALA A 78 28.04 20.49 17.20
N ASN A 79 26.72 20.63 17.15
CA ASN A 79 25.79 20.04 18.12
C ASN A 79 24.94 18.91 17.55
N VAL A 80 24.57 18.98 16.26
CA VAL A 80 23.69 18.00 15.63
C VAL A 80 24.40 16.68 15.35
N ASP A 81 23.61 15.63 15.28
CA ASP A 81 24.07 14.26 14.97
C ASP A 81 24.02 13.97 13.46
N VAL A 82 23.03 14.55 12.78
CA VAL A 82 22.84 14.37 11.33
C VAL A 82 22.59 15.71 10.64
N ALA A 83 23.33 16.01 9.58
CA ALA A 83 23.11 17.18 8.74
C ALA A 83 22.79 16.76 7.30
N ILE A 84 21.66 17.17 6.77
CA ILE A 84 21.22 16.90 5.39
C ILE A 84 21.31 18.19 4.59
N PHE A 85 22.17 18.20 3.57
CA PHE A 85 22.31 19.28 2.63
C PHE A 85 21.57 18.97 1.33
N SER A 86 20.70 19.87 0.91
CA SER A 86 19.96 19.74 -0.35
C SER A 86 19.63 21.15 -0.87
N THR A 87 20.65 21.83 -1.40
CA THR A 87 20.52 23.18 -1.91
C THR A 87 20.89 23.27 -3.41
N SER A 88 20.55 24.39 -4.03
CA SER A 88 20.94 24.73 -5.40
C SER A 88 22.19 25.62 -5.45
N SER A 89 22.97 25.66 -4.37
CA SER A 89 24.22 26.44 -4.38
C SER A 89 25.20 25.86 -5.39
N LYS A 90 25.80 26.72 -6.19
CA LYS A 90 26.85 26.35 -7.15
C LYS A 90 28.22 26.14 -6.49
N GLU A 91 28.38 26.71 -5.30
CA GLU A 91 29.63 26.65 -4.53
C GLU A 91 29.41 25.86 -3.24
N PRO A 92 30.48 25.23 -2.71
CA PRO A 92 30.42 24.59 -1.41
C PRO A 92 29.97 25.57 -0.33
N LEU A 93 29.09 25.12 0.55
CA LEU A 93 28.58 25.93 1.66
C LEU A 93 29.55 25.98 2.86
N ILE A 94 30.43 24.99 2.95
CA ILE A 94 31.42 24.88 4.00
C ILE A 94 32.72 24.27 3.44
N SER A 95 33.83 24.76 3.88
CA SER A 95 35.16 24.19 3.57
C SER A 95 35.61 23.23 4.66
N LYS A 96 36.54 22.30 4.32
CA LYS A 96 37.17 21.42 5.31
C LYS A 96 37.75 22.17 6.49
N ARG A 97 38.44 23.30 6.23
CA ARG A 97 39.05 24.12 7.27
C ARG A 97 38.03 24.71 8.25
N GLU A 98 36.87 25.13 7.75
CA GLU A 98 35.76 25.61 8.59
C GLU A 98 35.20 24.48 9.42
N LEU A 99 34.90 23.32 8.77
CA LEU A 99 34.32 22.18 9.46
C LEU A 99 35.25 21.64 10.54
N VAL A 100 36.55 21.56 10.30
CA VAL A 100 37.57 21.21 11.33
C VAL A 100 37.47 22.13 12.53
N LYS A 101 37.38 23.48 12.31
CA LYS A 101 37.26 24.45 13.41
C LYS A 101 35.96 24.24 14.21
N ILE A 102 34.84 24.01 13.53
CA ILE A 102 33.54 23.79 14.16
C ILE A 102 33.54 22.51 14.99
N ARG A 103 34.16 21.45 14.47
CA ARG A 103 34.19 20.13 15.11
C ARG A 103 35.31 19.94 16.13
N LYS A 104 36.20 20.91 16.30
CA LYS A 104 37.39 20.78 17.14
C LYS A 104 37.08 20.40 18.59
N GLU A 105 36.03 20.94 19.15
CA GLU A 105 35.62 20.71 20.54
C GLU A 105 34.48 19.69 20.68
N SER A 106 33.86 19.30 19.58
CA SER A 106 32.78 18.36 19.58
C SER A 106 33.28 16.93 19.64
N LYS A 107 32.79 16.15 20.62
CA LYS A 107 33.06 14.71 20.78
C LYS A 107 32.01 13.86 20.09
N LYS A 108 30.89 14.44 19.67
CA LYS A 108 29.83 13.72 18.96
C LYS A 108 30.30 13.38 17.55
N GLU A 109 29.83 12.26 17.02
CA GLU A 109 29.95 11.96 15.60
C GLU A 109 28.93 12.80 14.82
N LEU A 110 29.31 13.27 13.64
CA LEU A 110 28.43 14.00 12.72
C LEU A 110 28.31 13.21 11.42
N LEU A 111 27.08 12.79 11.11
CA LEU A 111 26.78 12.27 9.80
C LEU A 111 26.31 13.42 8.89
N ILE A 112 27.04 13.67 7.81
CA ILE A 112 26.64 14.60 6.76
C ILE A 112 26.13 13.83 5.56
N ILE A 113 24.94 14.18 5.09
CA ILE A 113 24.32 13.62 3.87
C ILE A 113 24.16 14.77 2.87
N ASP A 114 24.99 14.79 1.83
CA ASP A 114 24.93 15.81 0.79
C ASP A 114 24.16 15.30 -0.44
N LEU A 115 22.93 15.81 -0.58
CA LEU A 115 22.03 15.52 -1.70
C LEU A 115 22.12 16.57 -2.82
N SER A 116 23.04 17.55 -2.68
CA SER A 116 23.14 18.68 -3.59
C SER A 116 23.90 18.34 -4.87
N VAL A 117 23.46 18.90 -5.98
CA VAL A 117 24.16 18.86 -7.26
C VAL A 117 24.22 20.30 -7.82
N PRO A 118 25.41 20.90 -7.88
CA PRO A 118 26.72 20.40 -7.43
C PRO A 118 26.83 20.22 -5.91
N ARG A 119 27.86 19.51 -5.44
CA ARG A 119 28.06 19.19 -4.03
C ARG A 119 28.26 20.44 -3.19
N ASN A 120 27.61 20.47 -2.04
CA ASN A 120 27.76 21.56 -1.07
C ASN A 120 28.86 21.30 -0.03
N ILE A 121 29.24 20.02 0.12
CA ILE A 121 30.28 19.58 1.05
C ILE A 121 31.42 18.94 0.25
N PRO A 122 32.64 19.48 0.34
CA PRO A 122 33.81 18.89 -0.30
C PRO A 122 34.13 17.50 0.21
N ASN A 123 34.59 16.61 -0.68
CA ASN A 123 34.86 15.23 -0.31
C ASN A 123 35.92 15.05 0.78
N ASP A 124 36.91 15.95 0.82
CA ASP A 124 37.97 15.94 1.82
C ASP A 124 37.50 16.22 3.25
N CYS A 125 36.22 16.61 3.42
CA CYS A 125 35.58 16.67 4.74
C CYS A 125 35.44 15.29 5.39
N SER A 126 35.39 14.21 4.60
CA SER A 126 35.36 12.84 5.11
C SER A 126 36.64 12.41 5.86
N ASP A 127 37.75 13.14 5.69
CA ASP A 127 39.01 12.88 6.42
C ASP A 127 38.97 13.33 7.89
N ILE A 128 37.93 14.07 8.30
CA ILE A 128 37.76 14.52 9.67
C ILE A 128 37.27 13.34 10.53
N SER A 129 38.00 13.01 11.58
CA SER A 129 37.83 11.75 12.33
C SER A 129 36.42 11.54 12.92
N ASN A 130 35.71 12.62 13.27
CA ASN A 130 34.36 12.57 13.82
C ASN A 130 33.28 13.05 12.81
N VAL A 131 33.58 12.97 11.51
CA VAL A 131 32.64 13.30 10.43
C VAL A 131 32.54 12.15 9.45
N LYS A 132 31.32 11.71 9.20
CA LYS A 132 30.99 10.75 8.15
C LYS A 132 30.25 11.47 7.05
N LEU A 133 30.77 11.43 5.83
CA LEU A 133 30.15 12.08 4.68
C LEU A 133 29.56 11.01 3.75
N ILE A 134 28.31 11.21 3.36
CA ILE A 134 27.59 10.40 2.37
C ILE A 134 27.05 11.38 1.32
N ASN A 135 27.27 11.09 0.06
CA ASN A 135 26.77 11.90 -1.05
C ASN A 135 25.70 11.15 -1.86
N VAL A 136 25.11 11.83 -2.84
CA VAL A 136 24.06 11.25 -3.73
C VAL A 136 24.53 9.99 -4.43
N ASP A 137 25.81 9.89 -4.80
CA ASP A 137 26.31 8.72 -5.53
C ASP A 137 26.38 7.50 -4.61
N ASP A 138 26.77 7.67 -3.36
CA ASP A 138 26.80 6.61 -2.35
C ASP A 138 25.37 6.05 -2.05
N LEU A 139 24.34 6.88 -2.26
CA LEU A 139 22.96 6.48 -2.07
C LEU A 139 22.38 5.71 -3.25
N LYS A 140 22.94 5.85 -4.47
CA LYS A 140 22.47 5.13 -5.67
C LYS A 140 22.54 3.62 -5.48
N ASP A 141 23.57 3.11 -4.84
CA ASP A 141 23.71 1.67 -4.59
C ASP A 141 22.64 1.15 -3.62
N ALA A 142 22.31 1.92 -2.61
CA ALA A 142 21.22 1.59 -1.70
C ALA A 142 19.86 1.61 -2.40
N VAL A 143 19.64 2.56 -3.32
CA VAL A 143 18.42 2.64 -4.15
C VAL A 143 18.34 1.43 -5.08
N ASN A 144 19.44 1.05 -5.74
CA ASN A 144 19.49 -0.11 -6.64
C ASN A 144 19.24 -1.44 -5.91
N HIS A 145 19.73 -1.60 -4.70
CA HIS A 145 19.44 -2.80 -3.90
C HIS A 145 17.96 -2.90 -3.53
N ASN A 146 17.33 -1.80 -3.16
CA ASN A 146 15.89 -1.74 -2.90
C ASN A 146 15.06 -1.97 -4.17
N TYR A 147 15.54 -1.54 -5.33
CA TYR A 147 14.89 -1.81 -6.62
C TYR A 147 14.86 -3.32 -6.93
N LYS A 148 15.97 -4.04 -6.70
CA LYS A 148 16.02 -5.50 -6.84
C LYS A 148 15.03 -6.22 -5.92
N LYS A 149 14.92 -5.80 -4.66
CA LYS A 149 13.91 -6.33 -3.72
C LYS A 149 12.48 -6.08 -4.20
N ARG A 150 12.18 -4.88 -4.73
CA ARG A 150 10.86 -4.58 -5.29
C ARG A 150 10.54 -5.41 -6.51
N ARG A 151 11.51 -5.64 -7.39
CA ARG A 151 11.31 -6.47 -8.59
C ARG A 151 10.86 -7.89 -8.23
N SER A 152 11.38 -8.48 -7.17
CA SER A 152 10.92 -9.79 -6.68
C SER A 152 9.47 -9.77 -6.14
N GLN A 153 9.02 -8.62 -5.62
CA GLN A 153 7.62 -8.45 -5.18
C GLN A 153 6.66 -8.21 -6.35
N ILE A 154 7.14 -7.59 -7.44
CA ILE A 154 6.36 -7.40 -8.67
C ILE A 154 5.94 -8.76 -9.24
N ILE A 155 6.87 -9.73 -9.33
CA ILE A 155 6.56 -11.08 -9.82
C ILE A 155 5.46 -11.75 -8.99
N LYS A 156 5.48 -11.56 -7.66
CA LYS A 156 4.42 -12.07 -6.79
C LYS A 156 3.09 -11.36 -7.00
N ALA A 157 3.12 -10.04 -7.21
CA ALA A 157 1.93 -9.26 -7.48
C ALA A 157 1.33 -9.60 -8.86
N GLU A 158 2.15 -9.80 -9.89
CA GLU A 158 1.72 -10.26 -11.21
C GLU A 158 0.99 -11.60 -11.12
N LYS A 159 1.56 -12.58 -10.42
CA LYS A 159 0.90 -13.85 -10.20
C LYS A 159 -0.44 -13.70 -9.48
N PHE A 160 -0.51 -12.83 -8.47
CA PHE A 160 -1.75 -12.56 -7.75
C PHE A 160 -2.81 -11.93 -8.66
N ILE A 161 -2.40 -11.03 -9.56
CA ILE A 161 -3.28 -10.43 -10.57
C ILE A 161 -3.77 -11.48 -11.57
N GLU A 162 -2.90 -12.39 -12.03
CA GLU A 162 -3.28 -13.49 -12.93
C GLU A 162 -4.32 -14.41 -12.28
N ASP A 163 -4.14 -14.78 -11.02
CA ASP A 163 -5.11 -15.59 -10.27
C ASP A 163 -6.47 -14.86 -10.18
N PHE A 164 -6.48 -13.57 -9.84
CA PHE A 164 -7.71 -12.75 -9.81
C PHE A 164 -8.37 -12.58 -11.18
N LEU A 165 -7.58 -12.42 -12.24
CA LEU A 165 -8.13 -12.34 -13.59
C LEU A 165 -8.78 -13.66 -14.00
N SER A 166 -8.19 -14.79 -13.65
CA SER A 166 -8.79 -16.11 -13.89
C SER A 166 -10.12 -16.25 -13.16
N ASP A 167 -10.19 -15.89 -11.89
CA ASP A 167 -11.42 -15.92 -11.11
C ASP A 167 -12.49 -14.98 -11.68
N PHE A 168 -12.08 -13.78 -12.13
CA PHE A 168 -12.98 -12.82 -12.77
C PHE A 168 -13.52 -13.33 -14.11
N ASP A 169 -12.68 -13.98 -14.92
CA ASP A 169 -13.09 -14.59 -16.17
C ASP A 169 -14.09 -15.72 -15.92
N ASP A 170 -13.83 -16.58 -14.93
CA ASP A 170 -14.75 -17.64 -14.53
C ASP A 170 -16.09 -17.08 -14.04
N TRP A 171 -16.05 -16.00 -13.26
CA TRP A 171 -17.25 -15.29 -12.82
C TRP A 171 -18.02 -14.69 -13.99
N THR A 172 -17.33 -14.03 -14.93
CA THR A 172 -17.93 -13.38 -16.12
C THR A 172 -18.58 -14.43 -17.02
N ASN A 173 -17.87 -15.52 -17.30
CA ASN A 173 -18.37 -16.62 -18.13
C ASN A 173 -19.61 -17.29 -17.49
N SER A 174 -19.59 -17.45 -16.17
CA SER A 174 -20.74 -18.04 -15.44
C SER A 174 -22.00 -17.16 -15.48
N ARG A 175 -21.88 -15.85 -15.78
CA ARG A 175 -23.04 -14.94 -15.93
C ARG A 175 -23.94 -15.30 -17.11
N GLN A 176 -23.40 -15.89 -18.16
CA GLN A 176 -24.20 -16.34 -19.31
C GLN A 176 -25.21 -17.43 -18.94
N LEU A 177 -24.95 -18.18 -17.89
CA LEU A 177 -25.85 -19.19 -17.34
C LEU A 177 -26.90 -18.64 -16.35
N ARG A 178 -26.75 -17.37 -15.95
CA ARG A 178 -27.62 -16.78 -14.93
C ARG A 178 -29.11 -16.80 -15.30
N PRO A 179 -29.53 -16.47 -16.53
CA PRO A 179 -30.94 -16.54 -16.91
C PRO A 179 -31.50 -17.95 -16.76
N SER A 180 -30.82 -18.95 -17.30
CA SER A 180 -31.24 -20.36 -17.19
C SER A 180 -31.27 -20.86 -15.74
N ILE A 181 -30.29 -20.49 -14.92
CA ILE A 181 -30.28 -20.82 -13.49
C ILE A 181 -31.49 -20.20 -12.76
N LEU A 182 -31.85 -18.96 -13.09
CA LEU A 182 -33.01 -18.32 -12.50
C LEU A 182 -34.31 -18.97 -12.96
N SER A 183 -34.42 -19.32 -14.24
CA SER A 183 -35.59 -20.05 -14.79
C SER A 183 -35.75 -21.40 -14.11
N ILE A 184 -34.67 -22.19 -14.03
CA ILE A 184 -34.70 -23.51 -13.35
C ILE A 184 -35.16 -23.37 -11.89
N LYS A 185 -34.59 -22.39 -11.15
CA LYS A 185 -34.98 -22.15 -9.75
C LYS A 185 -36.46 -21.82 -9.63
N LYS A 186 -36.98 -21.01 -10.56
CA LYS A 186 -38.41 -20.66 -10.59
C LYS A 186 -39.29 -21.85 -10.90
N GLN A 187 -38.96 -22.66 -11.91
CA GLN A 187 -39.72 -23.86 -12.29
C GLN A 187 -39.76 -24.87 -11.13
N ILE A 188 -38.62 -25.15 -10.52
CA ILE A 188 -38.56 -26.07 -9.37
C ILE A 188 -39.45 -25.58 -8.22
N LYS A 189 -39.37 -24.26 -7.93
CA LYS A 189 -40.19 -23.66 -6.87
C LYS A 189 -41.68 -23.80 -7.16
N ASN A 190 -42.12 -23.56 -8.41
CA ASN A 190 -43.51 -23.71 -8.83
C ASN A 190 -43.98 -25.16 -8.69
N ILE A 191 -43.20 -26.14 -9.17
CA ILE A 191 -43.54 -27.56 -9.03
C ILE A 191 -43.73 -27.94 -7.55
N ILE A 192 -42.82 -27.51 -6.68
CA ILE A 192 -42.92 -27.79 -5.24
C ILE A 192 -44.20 -27.20 -4.65
N ILE A 193 -44.53 -25.94 -5.03
CA ILE A 193 -45.75 -25.25 -4.55
C ILE A 193 -46.98 -25.98 -5.05
N GLU A 194 -47.07 -26.32 -6.34
CA GLU A 194 -48.20 -27.04 -6.96
C GLU A 194 -48.42 -28.38 -6.30
N GLU A 195 -47.39 -29.20 -6.19
CA GLU A 195 -47.46 -30.53 -5.53
C GLU A 195 -47.87 -30.42 -4.04
N THR A 196 -47.41 -29.37 -3.35
CA THR A 196 -47.77 -29.15 -1.94
C THR A 196 -49.25 -28.74 -1.83
N LEU A 197 -49.77 -27.90 -2.74
CA LEU A 197 -51.16 -27.46 -2.76
C LEU A 197 -52.10 -28.58 -3.18
N GLU A 198 -51.75 -29.41 -4.16
CA GLU A 198 -52.55 -30.58 -4.58
C GLU A 198 -52.69 -31.63 -3.48
N ASN A 199 -51.62 -31.88 -2.74
CA ASN A 199 -51.63 -32.78 -1.59
C ASN A 199 -52.51 -32.25 -0.44
N VAL A 200 -52.57 -30.96 -0.21
CA VAL A 200 -53.45 -30.33 0.79
C VAL A 200 -54.92 -30.47 0.34
N ASN A 201 -55.23 -30.23 -0.94
CA ASN A 201 -56.58 -30.34 -1.48
C ASN A 201 -57.11 -31.79 -1.58
N SER A 202 -56.22 -32.76 -1.78
CA SER A 202 -56.56 -34.19 -1.85
C SER A 202 -56.81 -34.81 -0.47
N SER A 203 -56.33 -34.18 0.59
CA SER A 203 -56.48 -34.67 1.98
C SER A 203 -57.73 -34.13 2.68
N SER A 204 -58.70 -33.60 1.94
CA SER A 204 -59.95 -33.05 2.48
C SER A 204 -60.98 -34.08 2.99
N ASN A 205 -60.60 -35.31 3.26
CA ASN A 205 -61.38 -36.26 4.05
C ASN A 205 -60.76 -36.36 5.45
N GLU A 206 -61.40 -35.67 6.37
CA GLU A 206 -61.36 -35.77 7.85
C GLU A 206 -60.09 -36.37 8.49
N THR A 207 -59.57 -35.57 9.36
CA THR A 207 -58.55 -35.80 10.40
C THR A 207 -57.09 -35.44 10.01
N ASP A 208 -56.66 -34.39 10.74
CA ASP A 208 -55.26 -33.98 10.96
C ASP A 208 -54.69 -32.88 10.04
N THR A 209 -55.41 -31.75 9.93
CA THR A 209 -54.82 -30.47 9.43
C THR A 209 -53.72 -29.89 10.34
N SER A 210 -53.49 -30.48 11.53
CA SER A 210 -52.49 -30.00 12.48
C SER A 210 -51.03 -30.29 12.11
N LEU A 211 -50.79 -31.20 11.15
CA LEU A 211 -49.44 -31.59 10.73
C LEU A 211 -48.85 -30.67 9.66
N PHE A 212 -49.68 -29.89 8.94
CA PHE A 212 -49.22 -29.02 7.83
C PHE A 212 -49.10 -27.54 8.20
N ASP A 213 -49.55 -27.15 9.37
CA ASP A 213 -49.59 -25.77 9.81
C ASP A 213 -48.41 -25.40 10.75
N SER A 214 -47.37 -26.22 10.76
CA SER A 214 -46.17 -25.89 11.55
C SER A 214 -45.15 -25.13 10.72
N ASP A 215 -44.74 -23.99 11.19
CA ASP A 215 -43.57 -23.20 10.69
C ASP A 215 -42.36 -24.11 10.38
N GLY A 216 -42.27 -25.24 11.07
CA GLY A 216 -41.22 -26.23 10.91
C GLY A 216 -41.27 -27.02 9.59
N PHE A 217 -42.47 -27.27 8.99
CA PHE A 217 -42.59 -28.00 7.72
C PHE A 217 -42.13 -27.13 6.55
N ASN A 218 -42.62 -25.88 6.50
CA ASN A 218 -42.23 -24.91 5.49
C ASN A 218 -40.73 -24.59 5.54
N ASP A 219 -40.14 -24.52 6.74
CA ASP A 219 -38.70 -24.32 6.91
C ASP A 219 -37.88 -25.52 6.38
N ARG A 220 -38.33 -26.76 6.62
CA ARG A 220 -37.68 -27.97 6.08
C ARG A 220 -37.79 -28.04 4.57
N LEU A 221 -38.94 -27.69 4.02
CA LEU A 221 -39.19 -27.69 2.56
C LEU A 221 -38.31 -26.65 1.88
N ASN A 222 -38.23 -25.44 2.43
CA ASN A 222 -37.36 -24.40 1.92
C ASN A 222 -35.87 -24.80 2.01
N LYS A 223 -35.41 -25.40 3.09
CA LYS A 223 -34.05 -25.94 3.21
C LYS A 223 -33.76 -27.06 2.20
N ALA A 224 -34.73 -27.95 1.95
CA ALA A 224 -34.57 -28.99 0.92
C ALA A 224 -34.49 -28.37 -0.49
N TYR A 225 -35.33 -27.38 -0.79
CA TYR A 225 -35.30 -26.64 -2.04
C TYR A 225 -33.96 -25.96 -2.27
N GLU A 226 -33.47 -25.20 -1.29
CA GLU A 226 -32.17 -24.51 -1.35
C GLU A 226 -31.04 -25.53 -1.62
N LYS A 227 -30.97 -26.59 -0.85
CA LYS A 227 -29.94 -27.63 -1.01
C LYS A 227 -29.97 -28.30 -2.38
N PHE A 228 -31.16 -28.60 -2.93
CA PHE A 228 -31.34 -29.18 -4.24
C PHE A 228 -30.94 -28.21 -5.34
N SER A 229 -31.44 -26.98 -5.26
CA SER A 229 -31.12 -25.90 -6.21
C SER A 229 -29.65 -25.64 -6.29
N ASP A 230 -28.94 -25.50 -5.16
CA ASP A 230 -27.51 -25.24 -5.13
C ASP A 230 -26.69 -26.40 -5.72
N ASN A 231 -27.12 -27.65 -5.45
CA ASN A 231 -26.48 -28.81 -6.02
C ASN A 231 -26.66 -28.87 -7.56
N LEU A 232 -27.86 -28.54 -8.06
CA LEU A 232 -28.14 -28.46 -9.48
C LEU A 232 -27.34 -27.36 -10.17
N VAL A 233 -27.34 -26.17 -9.59
CA VAL A 233 -26.53 -25.03 -10.09
C VAL A 233 -25.06 -25.39 -10.17
N ARG A 234 -24.53 -26.05 -9.15
CA ARG A 234 -23.15 -26.54 -9.17
C ARG A 234 -22.89 -27.53 -10.31
N LYS A 235 -23.78 -28.48 -10.55
CA LYS A 235 -23.66 -29.45 -11.66
C LYS A 235 -23.73 -28.75 -13.02
N ILE A 236 -24.64 -27.80 -13.21
CA ILE A 236 -24.76 -27.02 -14.44
C ILE A 236 -23.44 -26.23 -14.71
N LYS A 237 -22.90 -25.58 -13.70
CA LYS A 237 -21.61 -24.91 -13.83
C LYS A 237 -20.48 -25.86 -14.19
N GLN A 238 -20.42 -27.01 -13.57
CA GLN A 238 -19.43 -28.05 -13.90
C GLN A 238 -19.59 -28.56 -15.34
N ALA A 239 -20.82 -28.87 -15.79
CA ALA A 239 -21.11 -29.36 -17.14
C ALA A 239 -20.75 -28.33 -18.23
N SER A 240 -20.89 -27.04 -17.94
CA SER A 240 -20.53 -25.95 -18.85
C SER A 240 -19.09 -25.49 -18.69
N ASN A 241 -18.25 -26.20 -17.97
CA ASN A 241 -16.88 -25.79 -17.65
C ASN A 241 -16.83 -24.33 -17.10
N ASN A 242 -17.65 -24.07 -16.09
CA ASN A 242 -17.83 -22.74 -15.48
C ASN A 242 -18.27 -21.64 -16.46
N GLY A 243 -19.00 -22.03 -17.51
CA GLY A 243 -19.47 -21.10 -18.54
C GLY A 243 -18.48 -20.85 -19.67
N LYS A 244 -17.44 -21.68 -19.82
CA LYS A 244 -16.48 -21.59 -20.92
C LYS A 244 -16.85 -22.46 -22.13
N ASP A 245 -17.75 -23.42 -21.96
CA ASP A 245 -18.24 -24.29 -23.05
C ASP A 245 -19.50 -23.70 -23.67
N GLU A 246 -19.33 -22.96 -24.78
CA GLU A 246 -20.43 -22.33 -25.52
C GLU A 246 -21.51 -23.32 -25.99
N LYS A 247 -21.13 -24.54 -26.36
CA LYS A 247 -22.09 -25.57 -26.79
C LYS A 247 -22.92 -26.02 -25.61
N ALA A 248 -22.31 -26.28 -24.47
CA ALA A 248 -23.01 -26.66 -23.26
C ALA A 248 -23.95 -25.56 -22.79
N ILE A 249 -23.52 -24.29 -22.86
CA ILE A 249 -24.32 -23.10 -22.54
C ILE A 249 -25.54 -23.01 -23.47
N SER A 250 -25.33 -23.16 -24.77
CA SER A 250 -26.43 -23.13 -25.76
C SER A 250 -27.48 -24.21 -25.48
N ILE A 251 -27.07 -25.43 -25.19
CA ILE A 251 -27.97 -26.52 -24.85
C ILE A 251 -28.72 -26.23 -23.54
N ILE A 252 -28.04 -25.75 -22.51
CA ILE A 252 -28.66 -25.41 -21.23
C ILE A 252 -29.68 -24.27 -21.41
N ASN A 253 -29.34 -23.26 -22.19
CA ASN A 253 -30.24 -22.13 -22.46
C ASN A 253 -31.46 -22.61 -23.26
N GLN A 254 -31.28 -23.44 -24.27
CA GLN A 254 -32.38 -24.01 -25.05
C GLN A 254 -33.34 -24.85 -24.18
N ILE A 255 -32.82 -25.64 -23.25
CA ILE A 255 -33.65 -26.47 -22.37
C ILE A 255 -34.47 -25.64 -21.37
N PHE A 256 -33.93 -24.53 -20.90
CA PHE A 256 -34.50 -23.84 -19.74
C PHE A 256 -34.98 -22.40 -20.02
N LEU A 257 -34.76 -21.86 -21.22
CA LEU A 257 -35.20 -20.50 -21.59
C LEU A 257 -36.24 -20.49 -22.73
N ASP A 258 -36.37 -21.59 -23.51
CA ASP A 258 -37.33 -21.71 -24.62
C ASP A 258 -38.67 -22.24 -24.10
N ASP A 259 -39.38 -21.41 -23.29
CA ASP A 259 -40.83 -21.56 -23.00
C ASP A 259 -41.53 -20.20 -23.09
#